data_9ff628bfd90a3bb253413d439a34346e
#
_entry.id   9ff628bfd90a3bb253413d439a34346e
#
_cell.length_a   1.000
_cell.length_b   1.000
_cell.length_c   1.000
_cell.angle_alpha   90.00
_cell.angle_beta   90.00
_cell.angle_gamma   90.00
#
_symmetry.space_group_name_H-M   'P 1'
#
loop_
_entity.id
_entity.type
_entity.pdbx_description
1 polymer ?
#
loop_
_entity_poly.entity_id
_entity_poly.type
_entity_poly.pdbx_seq_one_letter_code
_entity_poly.pdbx_strand_id
1 'polypeptide(L)'
;MQIKVQDNKSPDVILLPLLQDDQLLHHLDGIATRVGIDAGALQHEFKAKPKELMTLFAYNNPGKKIYLLGLGDKLELQTFRMILRSFCMEHKDKFPQRLGLDIRHFDEADYPLIIEGGVFGMTLGLYAPEGQSLRKIKSEFEQSRSQLILLVHNGIKKELTPLIERAIVIAQATAHIINLVNLPGNKKSPQLLRAQIERDAEQYGFKSRSYDKESLDKMGLNALLAVGKGSPHPPELLWLEYGSKTKSKEQPFIGLVGKGVTFDTGGISIKPSDNMQFMKSDMGGAAAVIGVFMVAAALKLPVRLVGAIPIAENMPDGNAIKPGD
;
A
#
# COMPACT_ATOMS: atom_id res chain seq x y z
N MET A 1 5.90 -11.08 -4.73
CA MET A 1 7.20 -10.53 -5.20
C MET A 1 8.27 -10.78 -4.16
N GLN A 2 9.44 -11.29 -4.53
CA GLN A 2 10.60 -11.38 -3.63
C GLN A 2 11.49 -10.16 -3.82
N ILE A 3 12.01 -9.59 -2.73
CA ILE A 3 12.98 -8.49 -2.80
C ILE A 3 14.35 -9.05 -2.43
N LYS A 4 15.35 -8.78 -3.27
CA LYS A 4 16.74 -9.17 -3.08
C LYS A 4 17.63 -7.95 -3.15
N VAL A 5 18.65 -7.91 -2.30
CA VAL A 5 19.72 -6.92 -2.39
C VAL A 5 20.88 -7.55 -3.13
N GLN A 6 21.31 -6.94 -4.22
CA GLN A 6 22.36 -7.40 -5.13
C GLN A 6 22.34 -8.90 -5.40
N ASP A 7 22.09 -9.25 -6.63
CA ASP A 7 22.20 -10.64 -7.10
C ASP A 7 23.40 -10.72 -8.06
N ASN A 8 24.06 -11.87 -8.10
CA ASN A 8 25.17 -12.16 -9.02
C ASN A 8 24.75 -12.07 -10.49
N LYS A 9 23.44 -12.18 -10.75
CA LYS A 9 22.87 -12.06 -12.10
C LYS A 9 22.23 -10.70 -12.28
N SER A 10 22.77 -9.89 -13.20
CA SER A 10 22.22 -8.57 -13.56
C SER A 10 20.75 -8.68 -13.99
N PRO A 11 19.85 -7.80 -13.53
CA PRO A 11 18.46 -7.77 -14.00
C PRO A 11 18.37 -7.39 -15.47
N ASP A 12 17.33 -7.90 -16.16
CA ASP A 12 17.11 -7.63 -17.58
C ASP A 12 16.58 -6.21 -17.82
N VAL A 13 15.84 -5.69 -16.86
CA VAL A 13 15.34 -4.32 -16.86
C VAL A 13 15.79 -3.61 -15.59
N ILE A 14 16.32 -2.41 -15.74
CA ILE A 14 16.80 -1.56 -14.65
C ILE A 14 15.96 -0.29 -14.62
N LEU A 15 15.41 0.03 -13.47
CA LEU A 15 14.83 1.32 -13.16
C LEU A 15 15.89 2.17 -12.45
N LEU A 16 16.17 3.34 -12.99
CA LEU A 16 17.17 4.27 -12.51
C LEU A 16 16.47 5.61 -12.19
N PRO A 17 16.06 5.84 -10.94
CA PRO A 17 15.52 7.13 -10.53
C PRO A 17 16.63 8.17 -10.45
N LEU A 18 16.39 9.39 -10.93
CA LEU A 18 17.38 10.49 -10.97
C LEU A 18 16.77 11.78 -10.46
N LEU A 19 17.55 12.53 -9.68
CA LEU A 19 17.20 13.88 -9.24
C LEU A 19 17.60 14.91 -10.30
N GLN A 20 16.88 16.02 -10.32
CA GLN A 20 17.20 17.21 -11.11
C GLN A 20 18.10 18.12 -10.27
N ASP A 21 19.33 17.68 -10.04
CA ASP A 21 20.36 18.33 -9.22
C ASP A 21 21.64 18.60 -10.01
N ASP A 22 22.65 19.12 -9.33
CA ASP A 22 23.94 19.46 -9.94
C ASP A 22 24.73 18.21 -10.41
N GLN A 23 24.40 17.02 -9.94
CA GLN A 23 25.02 15.76 -10.32
C GLN A 23 24.35 15.11 -11.54
N LEU A 24 23.17 15.59 -11.96
CA LEU A 24 22.40 14.99 -13.04
C LEU A 24 23.22 14.81 -14.31
N LEU A 25 23.95 15.85 -14.75
CA LEU A 25 24.73 15.81 -15.99
C LEU A 25 25.82 14.73 -15.90
N HIS A 26 26.52 14.63 -14.78
CA HIS A 26 27.52 13.60 -14.55
C HIS A 26 26.92 12.18 -14.60
N HIS A 27 25.75 11.98 -13.99
CA HIS A 27 25.04 10.69 -14.06
C HIS A 27 24.64 10.35 -15.50
N LEU A 28 24.12 11.32 -16.26
CA LEU A 28 23.73 11.10 -17.66
C LEU A 28 24.93 10.77 -18.56
N ASP A 29 26.10 11.39 -18.35
CA ASP A 29 27.34 11.06 -19.07
C ASP A 29 27.77 9.60 -18.83
N GLY A 30 27.73 9.15 -17.57
CA GLY A 30 28.03 7.77 -17.22
C GLY A 30 27.03 6.76 -17.80
N ILE A 31 25.76 7.12 -17.88
CA ILE A 31 24.73 6.31 -18.50
C ILE A 31 24.94 6.25 -20.01
N ALA A 32 25.14 7.39 -20.66
CA ALA A 32 25.38 7.50 -22.11
C ALA A 32 26.55 6.63 -22.55
N THR A 33 27.67 6.69 -21.82
CA THR A 33 28.85 5.83 -22.04
C THR A 33 28.49 4.36 -21.91
N ARG A 34 27.72 3.98 -20.91
CA ARG A 34 27.35 2.56 -20.63
C ARG A 34 26.40 2.00 -21.69
N VAL A 35 25.51 2.80 -22.25
CA VAL A 35 24.54 2.36 -23.27
C VAL A 35 25.02 2.62 -24.69
N GLY A 36 26.09 3.38 -24.92
CA GLY A 36 26.69 3.67 -26.21
C GLY A 36 25.91 4.70 -27.02
N ILE A 37 25.42 5.77 -26.38
CA ILE A 37 24.72 6.89 -27.02
C ILE A 37 25.45 8.21 -26.79
N ASP A 38 25.09 9.24 -27.55
CA ASP A 38 25.64 10.59 -27.36
C ASP A 38 25.13 11.21 -26.06
N ALA A 39 26.07 11.69 -25.22
CA ALA A 39 25.75 12.26 -23.93
C ALA A 39 25.00 13.61 -24.07
N GLY A 40 25.35 14.43 -25.03
CA GLY A 40 24.69 15.72 -25.26
C GLY A 40 23.22 15.52 -25.67
N ALA A 41 22.96 14.53 -26.55
CA ALA A 41 21.59 14.16 -26.92
C ALA A 41 20.78 13.69 -25.71
N LEU A 42 21.36 12.82 -24.86
CA LEU A 42 20.68 12.35 -23.65
C LEU A 42 20.38 13.50 -22.68
N GLN A 43 21.35 14.40 -22.46
CA GLN A 43 21.20 15.57 -21.60
C GLN A 43 20.18 16.58 -22.15
N HIS A 44 20.02 16.65 -23.50
CA HIS A 44 19.02 17.50 -24.13
C HIS A 44 17.61 16.95 -23.88
N GLU A 45 17.40 15.65 -24.05
CA GLU A 45 16.09 14.99 -24.02
C GLU A 45 15.58 14.68 -22.62
N PHE A 46 16.45 14.43 -21.62
CA PHE A 46 16.07 14.07 -20.26
C PHE A 46 16.55 15.10 -19.24
N LYS A 47 15.63 15.63 -18.45
CA LYS A 47 15.86 16.68 -17.43
C LYS A 47 15.55 16.25 -15.99
N ALA A 48 15.20 14.99 -15.78
CA ALA A 48 14.79 14.42 -14.50
C ALA A 48 13.59 15.15 -13.85
N LYS A 49 12.70 15.79 -14.63
CA LYS A 49 11.47 16.39 -14.12
C LYS A 49 10.61 15.32 -13.41
N PRO A 50 9.77 15.70 -12.44
CA PRO A 50 8.92 14.74 -11.76
C PRO A 50 8.09 13.89 -12.71
N LYS A 51 8.19 12.56 -12.61
CA LYS A 51 7.55 11.56 -13.49
C LYS A 51 8.05 11.53 -14.95
N GLU A 52 9.05 12.31 -15.31
CA GLU A 52 9.66 12.19 -16.63
C GLU A 52 10.23 10.78 -16.80
N LEU A 53 9.92 10.15 -17.92
CA LEU A 53 10.32 8.77 -18.21
C LEU A 53 11.03 8.71 -19.56
N MET A 54 12.24 8.15 -19.57
CA MET A 54 12.94 7.81 -20.80
C MET A 54 13.33 6.35 -20.80
N THR A 55 13.20 5.68 -21.93
CA THR A 55 13.58 4.29 -22.11
C THR A 55 14.82 4.19 -22.98
N LEU A 56 15.86 3.56 -22.47
CA LEU A 56 17.11 3.29 -23.16
C LEU A 56 17.31 1.79 -23.37
N PHE A 57 17.96 1.43 -24.47
CA PHE A 57 18.37 0.06 -24.78
C PHE A 57 19.89 0.02 -24.84
N ALA A 58 20.51 -0.95 -24.16
CA ALA A 58 21.96 -1.08 -24.22
C ALA A 58 22.39 -1.59 -25.62
N TYR A 59 23.27 -0.84 -26.29
CA TYR A 59 23.75 -1.16 -27.64
C TYR A 59 24.34 -2.57 -27.76
N ASN A 60 25.15 -2.95 -26.78
CA ASN A 60 25.83 -4.26 -26.75
C ASN A 60 24.99 -5.40 -26.15
N ASN A 61 23.79 -5.12 -25.68
CA ASN A 61 22.86 -6.11 -25.12
C ASN A 61 21.41 -5.63 -25.28
N PRO A 62 20.82 -5.83 -26.48
CA PRO A 62 19.48 -5.33 -26.80
C PRO A 62 18.36 -5.92 -25.92
N GLY A 63 18.64 -6.99 -25.15
CA GLY A 63 17.74 -7.52 -24.14
C GLY A 63 17.73 -6.71 -22.82
N LYS A 64 18.72 -5.83 -22.61
CA LYS A 64 18.76 -4.96 -21.42
C LYS A 64 18.09 -3.61 -21.68
N LYS A 65 17.11 -3.31 -20.85
CA LYS A 65 16.36 -2.06 -20.88
C LYS A 65 16.64 -1.26 -19.61
N ILE A 66 16.85 0.04 -19.77
CA ILE A 66 17.01 0.99 -18.67
C ILE A 66 15.87 2.01 -18.76
N TYR A 67 15.11 2.14 -17.69
CA TYR A 67 14.16 3.23 -17.51
C TYR A 67 14.80 4.31 -16.66
N LEU A 68 15.03 5.50 -17.23
CA LEU A 68 15.36 6.70 -16.47
C LEU A 68 14.05 7.30 -15.96
N LEU A 69 13.99 7.57 -14.68
CA LEU A 69 12.80 8.08 -14.01
C LEU A 69 13.13 9.37 -13.26
N GLY A 70 12.58 10.50 -13.70
CA GLY A 70 12.79 11.79 -13.06
C GLY A 70 12.04 11.92 -11.75
N LEU A 71 12.75 12.37 -10.71
CA LEU A 71 12.23 12.61 -9.38
C LEU A 71 11.93 14.07 -9.09
N GLY A 72 12.45 15.01 -9.92
CA GLY A 72 12.45 16.44 -9.64
C GLY A 72 13.66 16.87 -8.80
N ASP A 73 13.59 18.05 -8.21
CA ASP A 73 14.70 18.72 -7.52
C ASP A 73 14.95 18.22 -6.09
N LYS A 74 14.00 17.48 -5.52
CA LYS A 74 14.10 17.01 -4.13
C LYS A 74 13.69 15.56 -3.96
N LEU A 75 14.43 14.86 -3.12
CA LEU A 75 14.12 13.53 -2.68
C LEU A 75 13.17 13.58 -1.47
N GLU A 76 11.88 13.39 -1.71
CA GLU A 76 10.85 13.33 -0.68
C GLU A 76 10.15 11.96 -0.67
N LEU A 77 9.97 11.38 0.53
CA LEU A 77 9.40 10.04 0.68
C LEU A 77 8.05 9.88 -0.03
N GLN A 78 7.13 10.82 0.16
CA GLN A 78 5.80 10.72 -0.42
C GLN A 78 5.81 10.88 -1.94
N THR A 79 6.58 11.83 -2.44
CA THR A 79 6.76 12.06 -3.89
C THR A 79 7.38 10.83 -4.54
N PHE A 80 8.43 10.28 -3.95
CA PHE A 80 9.11 9.07 -4.45
C PHE A 80 8.17 7.85 -4.48
N ARG A 81 7.41 7.61 -3.39
CA ARG A 81 6.37 6.57 -3.34
C ARG A 81 5.36 6.70 -4.47
N MET A 82 4.86 7.91 -4.70
CA MET A 82 3.84 8.15 -5.73
C MET A 82 4.39 7.98 -7.15
N ILE A 83 5.60 8.46 -7.42
CA ILE A 83 6.25 8.32 -8.73
C ILE A 83 6.44 6.84 -9.07
N LEU A 84 7.03 6.06 -8.15
CA LEU A 84 7.27 4.63 -8.38
C LEU A 84 5.97 3.82 -8.46
N ARG A 85 4.98 4.17 -7.65
CA ARG A 85 3.66 3.53 -7.74
C ARG A 85 3.03 3.76 -9.12
N SER A 86 2.97 5.01 -9.59
CA SER A 86 2.41 5.35 -10.90
C SER A 86 3.15 4.63 -12.03
N PHE A 87 4.49 4.70 -12.01
CA PHE A 87 5.32 4.01 -12.98
C PHE A 87 5.03 2.51 -13.05
N CYS A 88 4.97 1.83 -11.91
CA CYS A 88 4.69 0.40 -11.87
C CYS A 88 3.26 0.08 -12.33
N MET A 89 2.26 0.88 -11.95
CA MET A 89 0.88 0.69 -12.42
C MET A 89 0.75 0.79 -13.94
N GLU A 90 1.47 1.73 -14.57
CA GLU A 90 1.39 2.00 -16.01
C GLU A 90 2.20 0.99 -16.84
N HIS A 91 3.26 0.43 -16.27
CA HIS A 91 4.23 -0.38 -17.02
C HIS A 91 4.37 -1.82 -16.57
N LYS A 92 3.63 -2.27 -15.55
CA LYS A 92 3.74 -3.62 -14.97
C LYS A 92 3.63 -4.76 -15.99
N ASP A 93 2.82 -4.59 -17.03
CA ASP A 93 2.64 -5.60 -18.08
C ASP A 93 3.87 -5.77 -18.99
N LYS A 94 4.82 -4.83 -18.90
CA LYS A 94 6.08 -4.83 -19.67
C LYS A 94 7.29 -5.26 -18.83
N PHE A 95 7.07 -5.61 -17.55
CA PHE A 95 8.16 -5.99 -16.67
C PHE A 95 8.51 -7.47 -16.83
N PRO A 96 9.80 -7.79 -16.94
CA PRO A 96 10.30 -9.16 -16.90
C PRO A 96 10.24 -9.69 -15.48
N GLN A 97 10.54 -10.98 -15.31
CA GLN A 97 10.56 -11.61 -13.98
C GLN A 97 11.53 -10.95 -12.99
N ARG A 98 12.56 -10.25 -13.48
CA ARG A 98 13.61 -9.64 -12.66
C ARG A 98 13.75 -8.16 -13.00
N LEU A 99 13.30 -7.32 -12.08
CA LEU A 99 13.36 -5.87 -12.19
C LEU A 99 14.42 -5.33 -11.23
N GLY A 100 15.38 -4.58 -11.73
CA GLY A 100 16.38 -3.87 -10.93
C GLY A 100 15.91 -2.47 -10.56
N LEU A 101 16.14 -2.08 -9.31
CA LEU A 101 16.10 -0.68 -8.87
C LEU A 101 17.52 -0.27 -8.53
N ASP A 102 18.13 0.57 -9.38
CA ASP A 102 19.52 1.03 -9.21
C ASP A 102 19.55 2.33 -8.44
N ILE A 103 20.08 2.27 -7.23
CA ILE A 103 20.15 3.41 -6.30
C ILE A 103 21.60 3.73 -5.89
N ARG A 104 22.58 3.19 -6.59
CA ARG A 104 24.01 3.35 -6.27
C ARG A 104 24.55 4.76 -6.43
N HIS A 105 23.84 5.62 -7.11
CA HIS A 105 24.21 7.02 -7.31
C HIS A 105 23.69 7.95 -6.20
N PHE A 106 22.88 7.43 -5.26
CA PHE A 106 22.46 8.18 -4.06
C PHE A 106 23.44 7.98 -2.90
N ASP A 107 23.47 8.94 -2.01
CA ASP A 107 24.19 8.81 -0.76
C ASP A 107 23.60 7.72 0.15
N GLU A 108 24.43 7.03 0.89
CA GLU A 108 23.96 5.98 1.82
C GLU A 108 23.01 6.53 2.90
N ALA A 109 23.14 7.80 3.25
CA ALA A 109 22.24 8.50 4.17
C ALA A 109 20.78 8.56 3.66
N ASP A 110 20.57 8.55 2.34
CA ASP A 110 19.25 8.59 1.70
C ASP A 110 18.62 7.21 1.53
N TYR A 111 19.38 6.15 1.68
CA TYR A 111 18.89 4.79 1.47
C TYR A 111 17.66 4.42 2.32
N PRO A 112 17.53 4.80 3.60
CA PRO A 112 16.33 4.53 4.36
C PRO A 112 15.05 5.07 3.69
N LEU A 113 15.10 6.32 3.20
CA LEU A 113 13.99 6.96 2.49
C LEU A 113 13.71 6.27 1.15
N ILE A 114 14.77 6.02 0.37
CA ILE A 114 14.67 5.44 -0.97
C ILE A 114 14.15 4.00 -0.90
N ILE A 115 14.63 3.20 0.05
CA ILE A 115 14.19 1.82 0.21
C ILE A 115 12.75 1.78 0.68
N GLU A 116 12.41 2.56 1.71
CA GLU A 116 11.03 2.63 2.19
C GLU A 116 10.09 3.12 1.09
N GLY A 117 10.43 4.22 0.41
CA GLY A 117 9.64 4.79 -0.66
C GLY A 117 9.56 3.89 -1.88
N GLY A 118 10.70 3.35 -2.31
CA GLY A 118 10.82 2.50 -3.47
C GLY A 118 10.09 1.18 -3.34
N VAL A 119 10.39 0.44 -2.28
CA VAL A 119 9.76 -0.85 -2.00
C VAL A 119 8.25 -0.69 -1.82
N PHE A 120 7.83 0.31 -1.05
CA PHE A 120 6.41 0.61 -0.85
C PHE A 120 5.72 1.00 -2.16
N GLY A 121 6.27 1.97 -2.91
CA GLY A 121 5.69 2.46 -4.16
C GLY A 121 5.56 1.34 -5.19
N MET A 122 6.63 0.57 -5.40
CA MET A 122 6.63 -0.54 -6.34
C MET A 122 5.67 -1.66 -5.91
N THR A 123 5.65 -2.04 -4.63
CA THR A 123 4.75 -3.08 -4.13
C THR A 123 3.28 -2.69 -4.36
N LEU A 124 2.90 -1.44 -4.08
CA LEU A 124 1.55 -0.96 -4.33
C LEU A 124 1.23 -0.74 -5.80
N GLY A 125 2.22 -0.33 -6.61
CA GLY A 125 2.03 -0.17 -8.05
C GLY A 125 1.81 -1.49 -8.78
N LEU A 126 2.41 -2.56 -8.27
CA LEU A 126 2.26 -3.93 -8.79
C LEU A 126 1.06 -4.66 -8.18
N TYR A 127 0.44 -4.07 -7.18
CA TYR A 127 -0.73 -4.65 -6.54
C TYR A 127 -1.93 -4.66 -7.50
N ALA A 128 -2.60 -5.81 -7.61
CA ALA A 128 -3.84 -5.98 -8.34
C ALA A 128 -4.97 -6.24 -7.32
N PRO A 129 -6.01 -5.40 -7.27
CA PRO A 129 -7.15 -5.61 -6.38
C PRO A 129 -7.83 -6.95 -6.66
N GLU A 130 -8.11 -7.72 -5.62
CA GLU A 130 -8.83 -8.98 -5.74
C GLU A 130 -10.26 -8.75 -6.24
N GLY A 131 -10.70 -9.55 -7.21
CA GLY A 131 -12.08 -9.54 -7.70
C GLY A 131 -12.44 -8.43 -8.69
N GLN A 132 -11.53 -7.51 -9.03
CA GLN A 132 -11.81 -6.42 -9.98
C GLN A 132 -11.42 -6.74 -11.43
N SER A 133 -10.71 -7.82 -11.70
CA SER A 133 -10.29 -8.18 -13.04
C SER A 133 -11.24 -9.19 -13.67
N LEU A 134 -12.09 -8.71 -14.57
CA LEU A 134 -12.82 -9.57 -15.55
C LEU A 134 -11.85 -10.22 -16.57
N ARG A 135 -10.61 -9.73 -16.66
CA ARG A 135 -9.54 -10.28 -17.50
C ARG A 135 -8.47 -10.90 -16.62
N LYS A 136 -8.41 -12.21 -16.60
CA LYS A 136 -7.34 -13.01 -15.96
C LYS A 136 -6.00 -12.97 -16.73
N ILE A 137 -5.65 -11.85 -17.34
CA ILE A 137 -4.33 -11.70 -17.96
C ILE A 137 -3.41 -11.20 -16.87
N LYS A 138 -2.74 -12.14 -16.18
CA LYS A 138 -1.65 -11.80 -15.28
C LYS A 138 -0.43 -11.43 -16.14
N SER A 139 0.24 -10.33 -15.80
CA SER A 139 1.54 -10.02 -16.39
C SER A 139 2.55 -11.12 -16.09
N GLU A 140 3.63 -11.24 -16.85
CA GLU A 140 4.73 -12.17 -16.53
C GLU A 140 5.25 -11.94 -15.10
N PHE A 141 5.27 -10.69 -14.68
CA PHE A 141 5.68 -10.29 -13.34
C PHE A 141 4.72 -10.80 -12.24
N GLU A 142 3.43 -10.92 -12.52
CA GLU A 142 2.43 -11.46 -11.58
C GLU A 142 2.34 -13.00 -11.59
N GLN A 143 2.65 -13.62 -12.74
CA GLN A 143 2.49 -15.08 -12.94
C GLN A 143 3.63 -15.90 -12.37
N SER A 144 4.80 -15.31 -12.19
CA SER A 144 6.01 -16.01 -11.80
C SER A 144 6.52 -15.55 -10.43
N ARG A 145 7.58 -16.20 -9.95
CA ARG A 145 8.31 -15.78 -8.75
C ARG A 145 9.12 -14.52 -9.02
N SER A 146 8.45 -13.42 -9.27
CA SER A 146 9.06 -12.15 -9.64
C SER A 146 9.95 -11.62 -8.55
N GLN A 147 11.07 -11.01 -8.97
CA GLN A 147 12.11 -10.50 -8.08
C GLN A 147 12.35 -9.02 -8.35
N LEU A 148 12.27 -8.21 -7.29
CA LEU A 148 12.83 -6.88 -7.27
C LEU A 148 14.25 -6.97 -6.74
N ILE A 149 15.22 -6.47 -7.50
CA ILE A 149 16.63 -6.49 -7.16
C ILE A 149 17.06 -5.06 -6.88
N LEU A 150 17.40 -4.77 -5.63
CA LEU A 150 17.98 -3.49 -5.24
C LEU A 150 19.48 -3.51 -5.56
N LEU A 151 19.90 -2.63 -6.45
CA LEU A 151 21.32 -2.44 -6.78
C LEU A 151 21.86 -1.31 -5.91
N VAL A 152 22.70 -1.66 -4.95
CA VAL A 152 23.28 -0.79 -3.92
C VAL A 152 24.80 -0.90 -3.92
N HIS A 153 25.50 -0.03 -3.19
CA HIS A 153 26.92 -0.18 -2.96
C HIS A 153 27.26 -1.48 -2.21
N ASN A 154 28.47 -2.00 -2.43
CA ASN A 154 28.91 -3.23 -1.79
C ASN A 154 29.05 -3.05 -0.27
N GLY A 155 28.71 -4.08 0.49
CA GLY A 155 28.96 -4.16 1.93
C GLY A 155 27.76 -3.87 2.84
N ILE A 156 26.76 -3.11 2.41
CA ILE A 156 25.66 -2.61 3.26
C ILE A 156 24.39 -3.50 3.31
N LYS A 157 24.45 -4.69 2.72
CA LYS A 157 23.30 -5.58 2.58
C LYS A 157 22.59 -5.91 3.90
N LYS A 158 23.35 -6.13 4.97
CA LYS A 158 22.80 -6.51 6.28
C LYS A 158 22.02 -5.37 6.91
N GLU A 159 22.46 -4.15 6.72
CA GLU A 159 21.86 -2.94 7.29
C GLU A 159 20.55 -2.58 6.60
N LEU A 160 20.40 -2.96 5.32
CA LEU A 160 19.19 -2.68 4.54
C LEU A 160 18.05 -3.68 4.77
N THR A 161 18.34 -4.88 5.25
CA THR A 161 17.32 -5.92 5.45
C THR A 161 16.16 -5.47 6.34
N PRO A 162 16.38 -4.86 7.52
CA PRO A 162 15.28 -4.39 8.37
C PRO A 162 14.42 -3.29 7.72
N LEU A 163 15.05 -2.42 6.91
CA LEU A 163 14.35 -1.35 6.19
C LEU A 163 13.43 -1.93 5.11
N ILE A 164 13.93 -2.93 4.39
CA ILE A 164 13.16 -3.65 3.35
C ILE A 164 11.97 -4.38 3.99
N GLU A 165 12.20 -5.12 5.06
CA GLU A 165 11.14 -5.83 5.78
C GLU A 165 10.06 -4.89 6.28
N ARG A 166 10.44 -3.76 6.86
CA ARG A 166 9.53 -2.70 7.29
C ARG A 166 8.69 -2.17 6.13
N ALA A 167 9.33 -1.83 5.02
CA ALA A 167 8.65 -1.30 3.83
C ALA A 167 7.66 -2.31 3.23
N ILE A 168 8.03 -3.60 3.19
CA ILE A 168 7.15 -4.68 2.71
C ILE A 168 5.93 -4.80 3.61
N VAL A 169 6.10 -4.83 4.93
CA VAL A 169 4.99 -4.95 5.89
C VAL A 169 4.01 -3.79 5.73
N ILE A 170 4.51 -2.56 5.67
CA ILE A 170 3.66 -1.37 5.49
C ILE A 170 2.91 -1.44 4.15
N ALA A 171 3.59 -1.82 3.06
CA ALA A 171 2.97 -1.92 1.75
C ALA A 171 1.90 -3.03 1.69
N GLN A 172 2.15 -4.19 2.29
CA GLN A 172 1.19 -5.29 2.35
C GLN A 172 -0.04 -4.94 3.18
N ALA A 173 0.14 -4.33 4.36
CA ALA A 173 -0.97 -3.84 5.17
C ALA A 173 -1.79 -2.80 4.39
N THR A 174 -1.13 -1.87 3.70
CA THR A 174 -1.81 -0.86 2.87
C THR A 174 -2.58 -1.51 1.72
N ALA A 175 -2.01 -2.49 1.04
CA ALA A 175 -2.71 -3.23 -0.02
C ALA A 175 -3.95 -3.96 0.52
N HIS A 176 -3.84 -4.58 1.70
CA HIS A 176 -4.94 -5.27 2.36
C HIS A 176 -6.10 -4.30 2.70
N ILE A 177 -5.81 -3.16 3.32
CA ILE A 177 -6.86 -2.19 3.64
C ILE A 177 -7.48 -1.54 2.39
N ILE A 178 -6.72 -1.35 1.31
CA ILE A 178 -7.26 -0.92 0.01
C ILE A 178 -8.27 -1.95 -0.52
N ASN A 179 -7.98 -3.25 -0.39
CA ASN A 179 -8.93 -4.30 -0.75
C ASN A 179 -10.22 -4.19 0.05
N LEU A 180 -10.13 -4.08 1.38
CA LEU A 180 -11.30 -3.94 2.24
C LEU A 180 -12.18 -2.74 1.86
N VAL A 181 -11.56 -1.59 1.60
CA VAL A 181 -12.25 -0.37 1.19
C VAL A 181 -12.96 -0.55 -0.15
N ASN A 182 -12.34 -1.25 -1.10
CA ASN A 182 -12.86 -1.43 -2.46
C ASN A 182 -13.88 -2.56 -2.62
N LEU A 183 -14.01 -3.47 -1.64
CA LEU A 183 -15.03 -4.51 -1.70
C LEU A 183 -16.42 -3.90 -1.95
N PRO A 184 -17.24 -4.50 -2.81
CA PRO A 184 -18.64 -4.09 -2.97
C PRO A 184 -19.44 -4.30 -1.68
N GLY A 185 -20.56 -3.58 -1.54
CA GLY A 185 -21.36 -3.56 -0.33
C GLY A 185 -21.85 -4.95 0.09
N ASN A 186 -22.28 -5.77 -0.87
CA ASN A 186 -22.75 -7.14 -0.64
C ASN A 186 -21.65 -8.12 -0.17
N LYS A 187 -20.38 -7.75 -0.29
CA LYS A 187 -19.23 -8.52 0.19
C LYS A 187 -18.65 -8.00 1.51
N LYS A 188 -19.30 -6.98 2.08
CA LYS A 188 -18.77 -6.24 3.23
C LYS A 188 -19.87 -5.81 4.22
N SER A 189 -20.83 -6.70 4.52
CA SER A 189 -21.76 -6.44 5.62
C SER A 189 -21.02 -6.30 6.96
N PRO A 190 -21.60 -5.70 8.01
CA PRO A 190 -20.98 -5.61 9.32
C PRO A 190 -20.37 -6.93 9.80
N GLN A 191 -21.11 -8.05 9.67
CA GLN A 191 -20.65 -9.38 10.09
C GLN A 191 -19.46 -9.88 9.24
N LEU A 192 -19.49 -9.63 7.92
CA LEU A 192 -18.40 -10.04 7.02
C LEU A 192 -17.13 -9.24 7.29
N LEU A 193 -17.26 -7.93 7.53
CA LEU A 193 -16.12 -7.08 7.90
C LEU A 193 -15.54 -7.50 9.24
N ARG A 194 -16.39 -7.73 10.27
CA ARG A 194 -15.95 -8.25 11.57
C ARG A 194 -15.18 -9.54 11.41
N ALA A 195 -15.74 -10.52 10.70
CA ALA A 195 -15.10 -11.82 10.51
C ALA A 195 -13.75 -11.71 9.78
N GLN A 196 -13.60 -10.73 8.86
CA GLN A 196 -12.31 -10.47 8.22
C GLN A 196 -11.31 -9.91 9.23
N ILE A 197 -11.70 -8.94 10.05
CA ILE A 197 -10.80 -8.33 11.04
C ILE A 197 -10.38 -9.35 12.12
N GLU A 198 -11.28 -10.25 12.51
CA GLU A 198 -10.95 -11.34 13.45
C GLU A 198 -9.90 -12.29 12.87
N ARG A 199 -9.99 -12.63 11.57
CA ARG A 199 -8.94 -13.39 10.87
C ARG A 199 -7.60 -12.63 10.82
N ASP A 200 -7.66 -11.33 10.54
CA ASP A 200 -6.46 -10.47 10.53
C ASP A 200 -5.83 -10.44 11.93
N ALA A 201 -6.64 -10.33 12.99
CA ALA A 201 -6.16 -10.35 14.37
C ALA A 201 -5.44 -11.66 14.71
N GLU A 202 -5.99 -12.79 14.32
CA GLU A 202 -5.36 -14.11 14.51
C GLU A 202 -4.05 -14.21 13.70
N GLN A 203 -4.08 -13.82 12.44
CA GLN A 203 -2.92 -13.91 11.54
C GLN A 203 -1.75 -13.04 11.99
N TYR A 204 -2.01 -11.81 12.44
CA TYR A 204 -0.98 -10.83 12.81
C TYR A 204 -0.62 -10.84 14.29
N GLY A 205 -1.43 -11.47 15.15
CA GLY A 205 -1.14 -11.62 16.57
C GLY A 205 -1.57 -10.44 17.45
N PHE A 206 -2.68 -9.77 17.10
CA PHE A 206 -3.37 -8.86 18.01
C PHE A 206 -4.70 -9.45 18.44
N LYS A 207 -5.31 -8.91 19.52
CA LYS A 207 -6.57 -9.42 20.04
C LYS A 207 -7.74 -8.66 19.47
N SER A 208 -8.84 -9.38 19.20
CA SER A 208 -10.13 -8.82 18.83
C SER A 208 -11.23 -9.36 19.75
N ARG A 209 -12.22 -8.52 20.00
CA ARG A 209 -13.45 -8.87 20.71
C ARG A 209 -14.60 -8.13 20.08
N SER A 210 -15.65 -8.84 19.68
CA SER A 210 -16.86 -8.28 19.11
C SER A 210 -17.96 -8.13 20.16
N TYR A 211 -18.79 -7.10 19.98
CA TYR A 211 -20.01 -6.85 20.72
C TYR A 211 -21.16 -6.74 19.75
N ASP A 212 -22.14 -7.60 19.90
CA ASP A 212 -23.33 -7.69 19.09
C ASP A 212 -24.39 -6.64 19.46
N LYS A 213 -25.49 -6.60 18.73
CA LYS A 213 -26.61 -5.66 18.95
C LYS A 213 -27.13 -5.68 20.39
N GLU A 214 -27.26 -6.85 21.03
CA GLU A 214 -27.75 -6.95 22.39
C GLU A 214 -26.75 -6.34 23.40
N SER A 215 -25.48 -6.57 23.17
CA SER A 215 -24.40 -5.96 23.96
C SER A 215 -24.37 -4.45 23.78
N LEU A 216 -24.55 -3.93 22.54
CA LEU A 216 -24.61 -2.51 22.24
C LEU A 216 -25.79 -1.83 22.98
N ASP A 217 -26.95 -2.48 23.02
CA ASP A 217 -28.13 -1.99 23.71
C ASP A 217 -27.88 -1.88 25.23
N LYS A 218 -27.34 -2.93 25.84
CA LYS A 218 -26.93 -2.94 27.25
C LYS A 218 -25.88 -1.88 27.60
N MET A 219 -25.01 -1.52 26.65
CA MET A 219 -24.00 -0.48 26.80
C MET A 219 -24.56 0.93 26.55
N GLY A 220 -25.81 1.06 26.08
CA GLY A 220 -26.42 2.34 25.74
C GLY A 220 -25.84 3.01 24.50
N LEU A 221 -25.27 2.23 23.57
CA LEU A 221 -24.69 2.74 22.31
C LEU A 221 -25.75 3.03 21.27
N ASN A 222 -26.76 3.81 21.65
CA ASN A 222 -27.97 4.06 20.89
C ASN A 222 -27.73 4.73 19.54
N ALA A 223 -26.71 5.59 19.42
CA ALA A 223 -26.37 6.23 18.15
C ALA A 223 -25.91 5.20 17.10
N LEU A 224 -25.08 4.21 17.50
CA LEU A 224 -24.65 3.12 16.62
C LEU A 224 -25.84 2.25 16.21
N LEU A 225 -26.71 1.90 17.17
CA LEU A 225 -27.94 1.15 16.92
C LEU A 225 -28.86 1.86 15.95
N ALA A 226 -29.02 3.19 16.10
CA ALA A 226 -29.87 4.00 15.24
C ALA A 226 -29.40 4.02 13.79
N VAL A 227 -28.08 4.14 13.55
CA VAL A 227 -27.50 4.14 12.20
C VAL A 227 -27.77 2.82 11.48
N GLY A 228 -27.63 1.68 12.17
CA GLY A 228 -27.82 0.35 11.58
C GLY A 228 -29.28 -0.12 11.52
N LYS A 229 -30.25 0.68 11.98
CA LYS A 229 -31.64 0.22 12.19
C LYS A 229 -32.36 -0.16 10.90
N GLY A 230 -32.03 0.48 9.78
CA GLY A 230 -32.66 0.22 8.48
C GLY A 230 -32.06 -0.96 7.71
N SER A 231 -30.92 -1.50 8.14
CA SER A 231 -30.26 -2.62 7.49
C SER A 231 -30.73 -3.97 8.03
N PRO A 232 -30.76 -5.05 7.21
CA PRO A 232 -30.96 -6.41 7.67
C PRO A 232 -29.75 -6.95 8.44
N HIS A 233 -28.62 -6.23 8.38
CA HIS A 233 -27.36 -6.55 9.03
C HIS A 233 -27.21 -5.73 10.32
N PRO A 234 -27.37 -6.32 11.51
CA PRO A 234 -27.28 -5.59 12.76
C PRO A 234 -25.89 -4.95 12.94
N PRO A 235 -25.82 -3.77 13.57
CA PRO A 235 -24.55 -3.13 13.88
C PRO A 235 -23.78 -3.90 14.95
N GLU A 236 -22.45 -3.74 14.93
CA GLU A 236 -21.52 -4.36 15.86
C GLU A 236 -20.47 -3.34 16.31
N LEU A 237 -19.87 -3.58 17.46
CA LEU A 237 -18.65 -2.88 17.90
C LEU A 237 -17.52 -3.90 17.97
N LEU A 238 -16.41 -3.59 17.32
CA LEU A 238 -15.21 -4.40 17.41
C LEU A 238 -14.18 -3.66 18.28
N TRP A 239 -13.64 -4.36 19.28
CA TRP A 239 -12.61 -3.90 20.17
C TRP A 239 -11.30 -4.63 19.86
N LEU A 240 -10.23 -3.88 19.65
CA LEU A 240 -8.91 -4.40 19.31
C LEU A 240 -7.90 -4.04 20.39
N GLU A 241 -6.96 -4.95 20.68
CA GLU A 241 -5.86 -4.72 21.62
C GLU A 241 -4.55 -5.29 21.07
N TYR A 242 -3.48 -4.50 21.14
CA TYR A 242 -2.13 -4.92 20.82
C TYR A 242 -1.15 -4.40 21.89
N GLY A 243 -0.08 -5.16 22.11
CA GLY A 243 0.99 -4.84 23.03
C GLY A 243 0.80 -5.44 24.42
N SER A 244 1.94 -5.63 25.12
CA SER A 244 1.98 -6.30 26.41
C SER A 244 1.27 -5.47 27.48
N LYS A 245 0.45 -6.12 28.28
CA LYS A 245 0.15 -5.63 29.63
C LYS A 245 1.44 -5.84 30.43
N THR A 246 2.30 -4.85 30.50
CA THR A 246 3.34 -4.84 31.53
C THR A 246 2.65 -4.87 32.90
N LYS A 247 3.33 -5.41 33.92
CA LYS A 247 2.78 -5.49 35.30
C LYS A 247 2.46 -4.10 35.89
N SER A 248 2.92 -3.01 35.25
CA SER A 248 2.60 -1.63 35.59
C SER A 248 1.23 -1.25 35.01
N LYS A 249 0.29 -0.87 35.89
CA LYS A 249 -1.02 -0.31 35.52
C LYS A 249 -0.94 1.04 34.80
N GLU A 250 0.24 1.65 34.77
CA GLU A 250 0.49 3.03 34.32
C GLU A 250 1.06 3.16 32.91
N GLN A 251 1.21 2.03 32.17
CA GLN A 251 1.74 2.17 30.81
C GLN A 251 0.72 2.86 29.91
N PRO A 252 1.04 4.03 29.31
CA PRO A 252 0.15 4.72 28.43
C PRO A 252 -0.19 3.86 27.21
N PHE A 253 -1.39 4.03 26.69
CA PHE A 253 -1.83 3.40 25.44
C PHE A 253 -2.27 4.46 24.42
N ILE A 254 -2.20 4.10 23.15
CA ILE A 254 -2.74 4.92 22.07
C ILE A 254 -4.11 4.36 21.74
N GLY A 255 -5.14 5.17 21.93
CA GLY A 255 -6.52 4.86 21.55
C GLY A 255 -6.80 5.26 20.11
N LEU A 256 -7.33 4.34 19.31
CA LEU A 256 -7.70 4.55 17.91
C LEU A 256 -9.18 4.26 17.74
N VAL A 257 -9.91 5.19 17.12
CA VAL A 257 -11.34 5.01 16.79
C VAL A 257 -11.50 5.11 15.28
N GLY A 258 -12.12 4.09 14.69
CA GLY A 258 -12.31 4.01 13.24
C GLY A 258 -13.76 3.88 12.82
N LYS A 259 -14.28 4.84 12.03
CA LYS A 259 -15.61 4.75 11.43
C LYS A 259 -15.68 3.52 10.51
N GLY A 260 -16.62 2.61 10.79
CA GLY A 260 -16.84 1.34 10.10
C GLY A 260 -18.20 1.25 9.41
N VAL A 261 -18.66 2.33 8.77
CA VAL A 261 -19.92 2.28 8.00
C VAL A 261 -19.65 1.59 6.66
N THR A 262 -20.16 0.37 6.52
CA THR A 262 -19.84 -0.50 5.38
C THR A 262 -20.49 -0.05 4.07
N PHE A 263 -21.63 0.61 4.17
CA PHE A 263 -22.28 1.37 3.10
C PHE A 263 -23.16 2.46 3.72
N ASP A 264 -23.15 3.67 3.15
CA ASP A 264 -23.88 4.81 3.70
C ASP A 264 -24.77 5.48 2.66
N THR A 265 -26.07 5.14 2.68
CA THR A 265 -27.08 5.82 1.83
C THR A 265 -27.58 7.14 2.41
N GLY A 266 -27.25 7.43 3.68
CA GLY A 266 -27.85 8.54 4.44
C GLY A 266 -29.13 8.16 5.21
N GLY A 267 -29.74 7.00 4.93
CA GLY A 267 -31.03 6.57 5.52
C GLY A 267 -32.19 7.31 4.88
N ILE A 268 -33.18 7.77 5.68
CA ILE A 268 -34.34 8.54 5.17
C ILE A 268 -33.90 9.87 4.56
N SER A 269 -32.87 10.54 5.10
CA SER A 269 -32.22 11.68 4.45
C SER A 269 -31.24 11.17 3.41
N ILE A 270 -31.79 10.59 2.32
CA ILE A 270 -31.02 9.89 1.31
C ILE A 270 -30.08 10.82 0.56
N LYS A 271 -28.83 10.36 0.37
CA LYS A 271 -27.82 11.07 -0.42
C LYS A 271 -28.20 11.09 -1.90
N PRO A 272 -27.73 12.07 -2.69
CA PRO A 272 -27.85 12.05 -4.14
C PRO A 272 -27.27 10.76 -4.74
N SER A 273 -27.83 10.28 -5.85
CA SER A 273 -27.35 9.07 -6.55
C SER A 273 -25.94 9.22 -7.11
N ASP A 274 -25.53 10.46 -7.43
CA ASP A 274 -24.21 10.75 -7.96
C ASP A 274 -23.12 10.35 -6.96
N ASN A 275 -22.25 9.45 -7.40
CA ASN A 275 -21.14 8.90 -6.61
C ASN A 275 -21.56 8.05 -5.39
N MET A 276 -22.82 7.67 -5.25
CA MET A 276 -23.26 6.84 -4.13
C MET A 276 -22.56 5.47 -4.10
N GLN A 277 -22.15 4.93 -5.24
CA GLN A 277 -21.34 3.70 -5.32
C GLN A 277 -20.02 3.78 -4.54
N PHE A 278 -19.49 4.99 -4.30
CA PHE A 278 -18.30 5.18 -3.49
C PHE A 278 -18.57 5.14 -1.97
N MET A 279 -19.82 5.11 -1.55
CA MET A 279 -20.19 4.98 -0.14
C MET A 279 -19.82 3.62 0.45
N LYS A 280 -19.41 2.67 -0.38
CA LYS A 280 -18.71 1.45 0.06
C LYS A 280 -17.39 1.77 0.77
N SER A 281 -16.79 2.94 0.55
CA SER A 281 -15.53 3.37 1.19
C SER A 281 -15.72 4.09 2.53
N ASP A 282 -16.94 4.23 3.03
CA ASP A 282 -17.25 4.97 4.26
C ASP A 282 -16.79 4.25 5.55
N MET A 283 -16.11 3.13 5.38
CA MET A 283 -15.39 2.40 6.41
C MET A 283 -13.85 2.63 6.35
N GLY A 284 -13.40 3.64 5.64
CA GLY A 284 -11.97 3.95 5.50
C GLY A 284 -11.28 4.23 6.82
N GLY A 285 -11.99 4.81 7.80
CA GLY A 285 -11.47 4.99 9.16
C GLY A 285 -11.21 3.66 9.87
N ALA A 286 -12.12 2.70 9.77
CA ALA A 286 -11.92 1.34 10.28
C ALA A 286 -10.73 0.67 9.59
N ALA A 287 -10.64 0.76 8.26
CA ALA A 287 -9.53 0.22 7.48
C ALA A 287 -8.17 0.79 7.94
N ALA A 288 -8.08 2.09 8.18
CA ALA A 288 -6.87 2.72 8.70
C ALA A 288 -6.46 2.17 10.08
N VAL A 289 -7.42 2.03 11.00
CA VAL A 289 -7.17 1.44 12.32
C VAL A 289 -6.66 -0.01 12.19
N ILE A 290 -7.31 -0.83 11.37
CA ILE A 290 -6.89 -2.21 11.11
C ILE A 290 -5.44 -2.25 10.58
N GLY A 291 -5.13 -1.39 9.59
CA GLY A 291 -3.78 -1.30 9.03
C GLY A 291 -2.72 -0.95 10.08
N VAL A 292 -3.02 -0.04 11.01
CA VAL A 292 -2.11 0.30 12.12
C VAL A 292 -1.86 -0.92 13.01
N PHE A 293 -2.90 -1.68 13.39
CA PHE A 293 -2.75 -2.89 14.19
C PHE A 293 -1.93 -3.96 13.48
N MET A 294 -2.19 -4.18 12.18
CA MET A 294 -1.42 -5.13 11.36
C MET A 294 0.07 -4.78 11.33
N VAL A 295 0.40 -3.50 11.05
CA VAL A 295 1.79 -3.03 10.99
C VAL A 295 2.47 -3.12 12.36
N ALA A 296 1.81 -2.64 13.41
CA ALA A 296 2.36 -2.67 14.77
C ALA A 296 2.67 -4.10 15.22
N ALA A 297 1.76 -5.03 14.96
CA ALA A 297 1.92 -6.44 15.34
C ALA A 297 2.99 -7.14 14.49
N ALA A 298 2.97 -6.98 13.17
CA ALA A 298 3.95 -7.59 12.28
C ALA A 298 5.38 -7.11 12.55
N LEU A 299 5.57 -5.82 12.83
CA LEU A 299 6.86 -5.22 13.17
C LEU A 299 7.22 -5.34 14.65
N LYS A 300 6.35 -5.93 15.47
CA LYS A 300 6.53 -6.08 16.93
C LYS A 300 6.89 -4.76 17.61
N LEU A 301 6.18 -3.68 17.23
CA LEU A 301 6.48 -2.36 17.76
C LEU A 301 6.27 -2.30 19.28
N PRO A 302 7.12 -1.62 20.05
CA PRO A 302 7.03 -1.54 21.50
C PRO A 302 5.97 -0.52 21.94
N VAL A 303 4.74 -0.66 21.44
CA VAL A 303 3.60 0.23 21.73
C VAL A 303 2.42 -0.58 22.26
N ARG A 304 1.56 0.09 23.01
CA ARG A 304 0.27 -0.46 23.43
C ARG A 304 -0.84 0.26 22.67
N LEU A 305 -1.63 -0.50 21.91
CA LEU A 305 -2.75 0.02 21.12
C LEU A 305 -4.07 -0.53 21.65
N VAL A 306 -5.08 0.34 21.66
CA VAL A 306 -6.48 -0.01 21.86
C VAL A 306 -7.27 0.57 20.70
N GLY A 307 -8.08 -0.25 20.03
CA GLY A 307 -8.90 0.15 18.89
C GLY A 307 -10.39 -0.04 19.17
N ALA A 308 -11.21 0.93 18.80
CA ALA A 308 -12.66 0.80 18.79
C ALA A 308 -13.19 1.07 17.37
N ILE A 309 -13.88 0.07 16.80
CA ILE A 309 -14.44 0.14 15.45
C ILE A 309 -15.95 -0.12 15.53
N PRO A 310 -16.77 0.94 15.59
CA PRO A 310 -18.22 0.81 15.39
C PRO A 310 -18.50 0.47 13.93
N ILE A 311 -19.20 -0.64 13.70
CA ILE A 311 -19.53 -1.16 12.37
C ILE A 311 -21.04 -1.11 12.19
N ALA A 312 -21.49 -0.46 11.11
CA ALA A 312 -22.90 -0.40 10.75
C ALA A 312 -23.08 -0.32 9.24
N GLU A 313 -24.25 -0.64 8.76
CA GLU A 313 -24.69 -0.39 7.38
C GLU A 313 -25.90 0.56 7.45
N ASN A 314 -25.77 1.75 6.83
CA ASN A 314 -26.83 2.77 6.85
C ASN A 314 -27.69 2.69 5.60
N MET A 315 -28.84 2.03 5.70
CA MET A 315 -29.77 1.77 4.61
C MET A 315 -31.19 2.30 4.94
N PRO A 316 -31.96 2.76 3.93
CA PRO A 316 -33.35 3.13 4.14
C PRO A 316 -34.24 1.90 4.31
N ASP A 317 -33.89 0.77 3.71
CA ASP A 317 -34.61 -0.51 3.74
C ASP A 317 -33.64 -1.69 3.59
N GLY A 318 -33.95 -2.80 4.26
CA GLY A 318 -33.17 -4.04 4.24
C GLY A 318 -33.15 -4.78 2.90
N ASN A 319 -34.08 -4.52 2.00
CA ASN A 319 -34.21 -5.19 0.70
C ASN A 319 -33.59 -4.34 -0.45
N ALA A 320 -33.12 -3.14 -0.17
CA ALA A 320 -32.56 -2.28 -1.20
C ALA A 320 -31.20 -2.79 -1.72
N ILE A 321 -31.03 -2.77 -3.05
CA ILE A 321 -29.74 -3.07 -3.71
C ILE A 321 -28.88 -1.83 -3.66
N LYS A 322 -27.61 -2.01 -3.27
CA LYS A 322 -26.63 -0.93 -3.21
C LYS A 322 -25.97 -0.70 -4.57
N PRO A 323 -25.77 0.54 -5.01
CA PRO A 323 -24.99 0.80 -6.21
C PRO A 323 -23.59 0.16 -6.12
N GLY A 324 -23.28 -0.71 -7.10
CA GLY A 324 -22.01 -1.43 -7.17
C GLY A 324 -21.99 -2.83 -6.52
N ASP A 325 -23.15 -3.33 -6.08
CA ASP A 325 -23.31 -4.71 -5.62
C ASP A 325 -23.19 -5.72 -6.76
#